data_0de5b08ef46d28ed351e40455eb310e1
#
_entry.id   0de5b08ef46d28ed351e40455eb310e1
#
_cell.length_a   1.000
_cell.length_b   1.000
_cell.length_c   1.000
_cell.angle_alpha   90.00
_cell.angle_beta   90.00
_cell.angle_gamma   90.00
#
_symmetry.space_group_name_H-M   'P 1'
#
loop_
_entity.id
_entity.type
_entity.pdbx_description
1 polymer ?
#
loop_
_entity_poly.entity_id
_entity_poly.type
_entity_poly.pdbx_seq_one_letter_code
_entity_poly.pdbx_strand_id
1 'polypeptide(L)'
;AIRRQRQMCIRDRNSPGGSITDGMAIVDTMNYIKCPVSTICVGMAASMGAVLLASGEKGKRYATPNAEILIHQPLIAGGGLSGQTTEIKIHADHMVKTREKLNKLLSERTGQPLEIIDRDTERDNYMTAEEALKYGLIDGIMDKRH
;
A
#
# COMPACT_ATOMS: atom_id res chain seq x y z
N ALA A 1 29.38 11.54 8.95
CA ALA A 1 29.03 10.70 7.79
C ALA A 1 28.37 9.38 8.20
N ILE A 2 28.89 8.71 9.23
CA ILE A 2 28.31 7.42 9.73
C ILE A 2 26.93 7.63 10.36
N ARG A 3 26.65 8.75 11.00
CA ARG A 3 25.32 9.07 11.54
C ARG A 3 24.27 9.28 10.45
N ARG A 4 24.62 9.86 9.28
CA ARG A 4 23.70 10.05 8.16
C ARG A 4 23.32 8.75 7.47
N GLN A 5 24.20 7.75 7.46
CA GLN A 5 23.92 6.43 6.89
C GLN A 5 23.01 5.57 7.79
N ARG A 6 22.84 5.94 9.06
CA ARG A 6 21.94 5.25 10.01
C ARG A 6 20.58 5.93 10.18
N GLN A 7 20.34 7.07 9.51
CA GLN A 7 19.03 7.70 9.53
C GLN A 7 18.04 6.86 8.71
N MET A 8 17.09 6.25 9.41
CA MET A 8 15.92 5.66 8.75
C MET A 8 15.15 6.77 8.05
N CYS A 9 14.81 6.54 6.78
CA CYS A 9 13.82 7.38 6.12
C CYS A 9 12.45 7.03 6.69
N ILE A 10 11.81 7.99 7.35
CA ILE A 10 10.45 7.85 7.89
C ILE A 10 9.47 8.48 6.90
N ARG A 11 8.42 7.75 6.56
CA ARG A 11 7.33 8.22 5.72
C ARG A 11 6.01 8.12 6.48
N ASP A 12 5.49 9.27 6.86
CA ASP A 12 4.16 9.38 7.45
C ASP A 12 3.09 9.30 6.35
N ARG A 13 1.99 8.62 6.65
CA ARG A 13 0.89 8.42 5.73
C ARG A 13 -0.42 8.88 6.36
N ASN A 14 -1.04 9.84 5.72
CA ASN A 14 -2.45 10.20 5.88
C ASN A 14 -2.96 10.46 4.48
N SER A 15 -3.40 9.41 3.79
CA SER A 15 -3.68 9.48 2.36
C SER A 15 -4.88 8.62 1.98
N PRO A 16 -5.82 9.17 1.21
CA PRO A 16 -6.92 8.40 0.62
C PRO A 16 -6.49 7.55 -0.58
N GLY A 17 -5.22 7.55 -0.93
CA GLY A 17 -4.69 6.93 -2.13
C GLY A 17 -4.44 7.91 -3.26
N GLY A 18 -4.35 7.41 -4.49
CA GLY A 18 -4.09 8.22 -5.68
C GLY A 18 -3.54 7.41 -6.84
N SER A 19 -2.72 8.07 -7.66
CA SER A 19 -2.13 7.49 -8.85
C SER A 19 -1.30 6.24 -8.54
N ILE A 20 -1.63 5.13 -9.16
CA ILE A 20 -0.90 3.86 -9.01
C ILE A 20 0.51 3.98 -9.59
N THR A 21 0.65 4.62 -10.74
CA THR A 21 1.95 4.80 -11.39
C THR A 21 2.92 5.58 -10.50
N ASP A 22 2.46 6.68 -9.91
CA ASP A 22 3.28 7.50 -9.01
C ASP A 22 3.61 6.74 -7.72
N GLY A 23 2.62 6.03 -7.17
CA GLY A 23 2.82 5.20 -5.99
C GLY A 23 3.83 4.08 -6.23
N MET A 24 3.78 3.42 -7.38
CA MET A 24 4.75 2.38 -7.73
C MET A 24 6.15 2.95 -7.94
N ALA A 25 6.28 4.16 -8.50
CA ALA A 25 7.57 4.85 -8.59
C ALA A 25 8.17 5.12 -7.19
N ILE A 26 7.32 5.46 -6.21
CA ILE A 26 7.76 5.62 -4.83
C ILE A 26 8.18 4.27 -4.22
N VAL A 27 7.43 3.19 -4.45
CA VAL A 27 7.81 1.83 -3.99
C VAL A 27 9.17 1.44 -4.56
N ASP A 28 9.37 1.63 -5.86
CA ASP A 28 10.64 1.32 -6.52
C ASP A 28 11.79 2.14 -5.94
N THR A 29 11.56 3.41 -5.67
CA THR A 29 12.55 4.29 -5.02
C THR A 29 12.88 3.81 -3.60
N MET A 30 11.87 3.42 -2.80
CA MET A 30 12.06 2.86 -1.47
C MET A 30 12.91 1.58 -1.49
N ASN A 31 12.71 0.74 -2.51
CA ASN A 31 13.49 -0.49 -2.70
C ASN A 31 14.92 -0.22 -3.22
N TYR A 32 15.10 0.84 -3.97
CA TYR A 32 16.39 1.18 -4.60
C TYR A 32 17.38 1.85 -3.65
N ILE A 33 16.92 2.69 -2.74
CA ILE A 33 17.79 3.41 -1.81
C ILE A 33 18.39 2.47 -0.77
N LYS A 34 19.61 2.76 -0.33
CA LYS A 34 20.34 1.89 0.61
C LYS A 34 19.83 1.96 2.06
N CYS A 35 19.20 3.07 2.45
CA CYS A 35 18.66 3.20 3.80
C CYS A 35 17.30 2.52 3.89
N PRO A 36 17.03 1.78 4.98
CA PRO A 36 15.71 1.20 5.20
C PRO A 36 14.67 2.31 5.42
N VAL A 37 13.50 2.16 4.81
CA VAL A 37 12.40 3.11 4.93
C VAL A 37 11.40 2.60 5.95
N SER A 38 11.23 3.32 7.05
CA SER A 38 10.13 3.11 7.98
C SER A 38 8.87 3.81 7.49
N THR A 39 7.72 3.18 7.65
CA THR A 39 6.43 3.75 7.27
C THR A 39 5.49 3.82 8.47
N ILE A 40 4.74 4.91 8.57
CA ILE A 40 3.79 5.12 9.67
C ILE A 40 2.47 5.62 9.08
N CYS A 41 1.39 4.95 9.41
CA CYS A 41 0.04 5.44 9.13
C CYS A 41 -0.44 6.32 10.28
N VAL A 42 -0.75 7.58 9.96
CA VAL A 42 -1.38 8.53 10.88
C VAL A 42 -2.70 8.95 10.26
N GLY A 43 -3.82 8.63 10.90
CA GLY A 43 -5.15 8.85 10.35
C GLY A 43 -5.57 7.75 9.36
N MET A 44 -5.23 7.86 8.10
CA MET A 44 -5.67 6.91 7.08
C MET A 44 -4.54 6.54 6.09
N ALA A 45 -4.53 5.28 5.69
CA ALA A 45 -3.78 4.81 4.53
C ALA A 45 -4.71 3.97 3.64
N ALA A 46 -5.22 4.55 2.58
CA ALA A 46 -6.18 3.90 1.70
C ALA A 46 -5.57 3.62 0.32
N SER A 47 -5.99 2.52 -0.31
CA SER A 47 -5.64 2.19 -1.69
C SER A 47 -4.11 2.15 -1.89
N MET A 48 -3.58 2.99 -2.77
CA MET A 48 -2.12 3.10 -2.98
C MET A 48 -1.38 3.54 -1.72
N GLY A 49 -2.02 4.28 -0.80
CA GLY A 49 -1.48 4.61 0.52
C GLY A 49 -1.22 3.38 1.37
N ALA A 50 -2.11 2.38 1.34
CA ALA A 50 -1.93 1.11 2.05
C ALA A 50 -0.79 0.28 1.42
N VAL A 51 -0.67 0.28 0.10
CA VAL A 51 0.44 -0.38 -0.61
C VAL A 51 1.79 0.23 -0.20
N LEU A 52 1.87 1.55 -0.15
CA LEU A 52 3.07 2.25 0.29
C LEU A 52 3.40 1.98 1.76
N LEU A 53 2.38 1.93 2.63
CA LEU A 53 2.55 1.55 4.04
C LEU A 53 3.15 0.16 4.18
N ALA A 54 2.57 -0.82 3.48
CA ALA A 54 3.04 -2.20 3.49
C ALA A 54 4.43 -2.39 2.85
N SER A 55 4.85 -1.47 1.99
CA SER A 55 6.13 -1.50 1.28
C SER A 55 7.31 -0.97 2.11
N GLY A 56 7.09 -0.50 3.33
CA GLY A 56 8.15 -0.17 4.28
C GLY A 56 9.02 -1.38 4.61
N GLU A 57 10.18 -1.10 5.22
CA GLU A 57 11.08 -2.13 5.72
C GLU A 57 10.35 -3.03 6.71
N LYS A 58 10.44 -4.35 6.52
CA LYS A 58 9.82 -5.32 7.42
C LYS A 58 10.33 -5.15 8.85
N GLY A 59 9.42 -5.10 9.81
CA GLY A 59 9.72 -4.76 11.21
C GLY A 59 9.68 -3.26 11.51
N LYS A 60 9.43 -2.40 10.51
CA LYS A 60 9.46 -0.94 10.65
C LYS A 60 8.23 -0.26 10.00
N ARG A 61 7.13 -0.97 9.95
CA ARG A 61 5.85 -0.47 9.43
C ARG A 61 4.88 -0.32 10.58
N TYR A 62 4.37 0.89 10.79
CA TYR A 62 3.60 1.23 11.99
C TYR A 62 2.29 1.93 11.64
N ALA A 63 1.37 1.94 12.60
CA ALA A 63 0.19 2.77 12.58
C ALA A 63 -0.08 3.34 13.97
N THR A 64 -0.75 4.50 14.04
CA THR A 64 -1.29 5.02 15.29
C THR A 64 -2.56 4.24 15.67
N PRO A 65 -2.96 4.20 16.95
CA PRO A 65 -4.06 3.35 17.43
C PRO A 65 -5.40 3.57 16.73
N ASN A 66 -5.68 4.80 16.32
CA ASN A 66 -6.94 5.17 15.65
C ASN A 66 -6.82 5.24 14.12
N ALA A 67 -5.72 4.75 13.56
CA ALA A 67 -5.54 4.73 12.12
C ALA A 67 -6.44 3.71 11.44
N GLU A 68 -6.89 4.04 10.24
CA GLU A 68 -7.64 3.16 9.36
C GLU A 68 -6.82 2.81 8.12
N ILE A 69 -6.81 1.55 7.75
CA ILE A 69 -6.14 1.06 6.55
C ILE A 69 -7.17 0.43 5.63
N LEU A 70 -7.21 0.88 4.38
CA LEU A 70 -8.11 0.34 3.36
C LEU A 70 -7.33 -0.29 2.22
N ILE A 71 -7.64 -1.55 1.95
CA ILE A 71 -7.21 -2.22 0.72
C ILE A 71 -8.40 -2.46 -0.19
N HIS A 72 -8.21 -2.29 -1.48
CA HIS A 72 -9.19 -2.57 -2.52
C HIS A 72 -8.50 -2.68 -3.90
N GLN A 73 -9.23 -3.24 -4.86
CA GLN A 73 -8.76 -3.32 -6.25
C GLN A 73 -8.67 -1.93 -6.90
N PRO A 74 -7.86 -1.77 -7.97
CA PRO A 74 -7.80 -0.53 -8.72
C PRO A 74 -9.16 -0.08 -9.23
N LEU A 75 -9.41 1.22 -9.15
CA LEU A 75 -10.62 1.86 -9.66
C LEU A 75 -10.30 2.73 -10.87
N ILE A 76 -11.29 2.85 -11.77
CA ILE A 76 -11.30 3.93 -12.75
C ILE A 76 -11.94 5.14 -12.11
N ALA A 77 -11.14 6.18 -11.90
CA ALA A 77 -11.65 7.45 -11.40
C ALA A 77 -12.25 8.29 -12.52
N GLY A 78 -13.35 8.99 -12.24
CA GLY A 78 -14.03 9.87 -13.19
C GLY A 78 -15.11 9.19 -14.02
N GLY A 79 -15.33 9.63 -15.24
CA GLY A 79 -16.46 9.24 -16.11
C GLY A 79 -16.45 7.82 -16.68
N GLY A 80 -15.62 6.91 -16.16
CA GLY A 80 -15.53 5.55 -16.65
C GLY A 80 -14.67 5.42 -17.92
N LEU A 81 -14.82 4.27 -18.61
CA LEU A 81 -14.18 4.02 -19.91
C LEU A 81 -15.08 4.48 -21.04
N SER A 82 -14.52 5.23 -21.98
CA SER A 82 -15.18 5.63 -23.22
C SER A 82 -14.23 5.42 -24.40
N GLY A 83 -14.81 5.27 -25.60
CA GLY A 83 -14.05 5.05 -26.83
C GLY A 83 -14.54 3.84 -27.60
N GLN A 84 -13.72 3.39 -28.58
CA GLN A 84 -14.03 2.21 -29.36
C GLN A 84 -13.89 0.93 -28.53
N THR A 85 -14.61 -0.13 -28.89
CA THR A 85 -14.60 -1.43 -28.17
C THR A 85 -13.18 -1.97 -27.95
N THR A 86 -12.30 -1.84 -28.94
CA THR A 86 -10.91 -2.27 -28.86
C THR A 86 -10.13 -1.47 -27.82
N GLU A 87 -10.35 -0.17 -27.73
CA GLU A 87 -9.70 0.70 -26.73
C GLU A 87 -10.17 0.37 -25.32
N ILE A 88 -11.47 0.15 -25.13
CA ILE A 88 -12.05 -0.27 -23.85
C ILE A 88 -11.44 -1.58 -23.39
N LYS A 89 -11.27 -2.55 -24.31
CA LYS A 89 -10.62 -3.83 -24.01
C LYS A 89 -9.17 -3.65 -23.57
N ILE A 90 -8.39 -2.81 -24.27
CA ILE A 90 -7.00 -2.53 -23.94
C ILE A 90 -6.89 -1.96 -22.51
N HIS A 91 -7.76 -1.01 -22.17
CA HIS A 91 -7.77 -0.42 -20.82
C HIS A 91 -8.20 -1.42 -19.76
N ALA A 92 -9.22 -2.25 -20.03
CA ALA A 92 -9.65 -3.30 -19.10
C ALA A 92 -8.54 -4.33 -18.86
N ASP A 93 -7.88 -4.81 -19.90
CA ASP A 93 -6.76 -5.74 -19.81
C ASP A 93 -5.58 -5.14 -19.03
N HIS A 94 -5.30 -3.85 -19.22
CA HIS A 94 -4.28 -3.13 -18.46
C HIS A 94 -4.63 -3.06 -16.97
N MET A 95 -5.89 -2.78 -16.63
CA MET A 95 -6.33 -2.75 -15.24
C MET A 95 -6.22 -4.11 -14.56
N VAL A 96 -6.56 -5.20 -15.26
CA VAL A 96 -6.38 -6.56 -14.72
C VAL A 96 -4.92 -6.83 -14.38
N LYS A 97 -4.00 -6.52 -15.29
CA LYS A 97 -2.55 -6.65 -15.05
C LYS A 97 -2.07 -5.80 -13.88
N THR A 98 -2.59 -4.59 -13.75
CA THR A 98 -2.27 -3.68 -12.64
C THR A 98 -2.76 -4.26 -11.31
N ARG A 99 -3.99 -4.80 -11.27
CA ARG A 99 -4.53 -5.49 -10.10
C ARG A 99 -3.65 -6.67 -9.69
N GLU A 100 -3.32 -7.54 -10.63
CA GLU A 100 -2.46 -8.70 -10.36
C GLU A 100 -1.11 -8.29 -9.78
N LYS A 101 -0.49 -7.25 -10.34
CA LYS A 101 0.78 -6.70 -9.86
C LYS A 101 0.69 -6.18 -8.43
N LEU A 102 -0.35 -5.41 -8.12
CA LEU A 102 -0.56 -4.85 -6.77
C LEU A 102 -0.88 -5.94 -5.75
N ASN A 103 -1.73 -6.90 -6.10
CA ASN A 103 -2.09 -8.01 -5.22
C ASN A 103 -0.89 -8.91 -4.93
N LYS A 104 -0.05 -9.18 -5.93
CA LYS A 104 1.20 -9.90 -5.74
C LYS A 104 2.14 -9.16 -4.79
N LEU A 105 2.29 -7.86 -4.96
CA LEU A 105 3.09 -7.03 -4.06
C LEU A 105 2.55 -7.08 -2.62
N LEU A 106 1.25 -6.92 -2.43
CA LEU A 106 0.61 -7.03 -1.10
C LEU A 106 0.81 -8.43 -0.50
N SER A 107 0.67 -9.49 -1.28
CA SER A 107 0.94 -10.87 -0.82
C SER A 107 2.37 -11.02 -0.32
N GLU A 108 3.36 -10.53 -1.06
CA GLU A 108 4.77 -10.57 -0.67
C GLU A 108 5.05 -9.76 0.61
N ARG A 109 4.41 -8.60 0.76
CA ARG A 109 4.64 -7.70 1.89
C ARG A 109 3.90 -8.10 3.17
N THR A 110 2.73 -8.71 3.04
CA THR A 110 1.91 -9.13 4.20
C THR A 110 2.19 -10.57 4.63
N GLY A 111 2.67 -11.40 3.72
CA GLY A 111 2.78 -12.85 3.93
C GLY A 111 1.44 -13.59 3.74
N GLN A 112 0.38 -12.89 3.34
CA GLN A 112 -0.90 -13.53 3.03
C GLN A 112 -0.84 -14.25 1.67
N PRO A 113 -1.49 -15.41 1.53
CA PRO A 113 -1.65 -16.06 0.22
C PRO A 113 -2.30 -15.13 -0.80
N LEU A 114 -1.89 -15.21 -2.06
CA LEU A 114 -2.43 -14.35 -3.11
C LEU A 114 -3.95 -14.47 -3.24
N GLU A 115 -4.50 -15.66 -3.07
CA GLU A 115 -5.95 -15.93 -3.11
C GLU A 115 -6.72 -15.17 -2.02
N ILE A 116 -6.12 -15.01 -0.85
CA ILE A 116 -6.68 -14.22 0.26
C ILE A 116 -6.65 -12.73 -0.09
N ILE A 117 -5.53 -12.24 -0.63
CA ILE A 117 -5.42 -10.86 -1.11
C ILE A 117 -6.45 -10.57 -2.21
N ASP A 118 -6.59 -11.45 -3.19
CA ASP A 118 -7.55 -11.31 -4.30
C ASP A 118 -8.99 -11.21 -3.78
N ARG A 119 -9.36 -12.06 -2.84
CA ARG A 119 -10.67 -12.02 -2.19
C ARG A 119 -10.89 -10.74 -1.39
N ASP A 120 -9.90 -10.37 -0.58
CA ASP A 120 -10.04 -9.29 0.40
C ASP A 120 -9.90 -7.90 -0.23
N THR A 121 -9.36 -7.80 -1.45
CA THR A 121 -9.31 -6.56 -2.24
C THR A 121 -10.45 -6.43 -3.26
N GLU A 122 -11.31 -7.44 -3.40
CA GLU A 122 -12.44 -7.41 -4.36
C GLU A 122 -13.40 -6.25 -4.07
N ARG A 123 -13.60 -5.92 -2.81
CA ARG A 123 -14.38 -4.79 -2.33
C ARG A 123 -13.56 -4.00 -1.33
N ASP A 124 -14.05 -2.82 -0.98
CA ASP A 124 -13.44 -2.00 0.07
C ASP A 124 -13.34 -2.77 1.37
N ASN A 125 -12.12 -2.95 1.84
CA ASN A 125 -11.81 -3.67 3.06
C ASN A 125 -11.10 -2.73 4.03
N TYR A 126 -11.87 -2.16 4.95
CA TYR A 126 -11.38 -1.28 6.00
C TYR A 126 -10.87 -2.10 7.18
N MET A 127 -9.68 -1.77 7.63
CA MET A 127 -9.03 -2.40 8.78
C MET A 127 -8.65 -1.37 9.82
N THR A 128 -8.89 -1.70 11.08
CA THR A 128 -8.28 -1.01 12.21
C THR A 128 -6.78 -1.27 12.25
N ALA A 129 -6.04 -0.51 13.06
CA ALA A 129 -4.61 -0.75 13.24
C ALA A 129 -4.33 -2.18 13.73
N GLU A 130 -5.15 -2.72 14.63
CA GLU A 130 -5.02 -4.10 15.15
C GLU A 130 -5.28 -5.15 14.10
N GLU A 131 -6.30 -4.97 13.27
CA GLU A 131 -6.62 -5.86 12.16
C GLU A 131 -5.52 -5.83 11.11
N ALA A 132 -5.00 -4.65 10.77
CA ALA A 132 -3.88 -4.47 9.83
C ALA A 132 -2.58 -5.12 10.35
N LEU A 133 -2.34 -5.09 11.67
CA LEU A 133 -1.23 -5.78 12.30
C LEU A 133 -1.35 -7.30 12.14
N LYS A 134 -2.51 -7.86 12.44
CA LYS A 134 -2.80 -9.30 12.26
C LYS A 134 -2.72 -9.73 10.81
N TYR A 135 -3.15 -8.86 9.91
CA TYR A 135 -3.12 -9.11 8.46
C TYR A 135 -1.70 -9.12 7.90
N GLY A 136 -0.79 -8.38 8.50
CA GLY A 136 0.60 -8.25 8.09
C GLY A 136 0.91 -6.99 7.27
N LEU A 137 -0.02 -6.04 7.19
CA LEU A 137 0.19 -4.75 6.53
C LEU A 137 1.16 -3.85 7.31
N ILE A 138 1.17 -3.99 8.63
CA ILE A 138 2.07 -3.28 9.54
C ILE A 138 2.73 -4.25 10.52
N ASP A 139 3.74 -3.78 11.22
CA ASP A 139 4.54 -4.56 12.16
C ASP A 139 4.33 -4.14 13.63
N GLY A 140 3.71 -2.99 13.87
CA GLY A 140 3.43 -2.51 15.21
C GLY A 140 2.48 -1.32 15.26
N ILE A 141 1.96 -1.06 16.46
CA ILE A 141 1.09 0.08 16.75
C ILE A 141 1.84 1.01 17.70
N MET A 142 1.92 2.30 17.33
CA MET A 142 2.60 3.32 18.12
C MET A 142 1.59 4.08 18.99
N ASP A 143 1.43 3.65 20.24
CA ASP A 143 0.43 4.20 21.15
C ASP A 143 1.00 5.22 22.17
N LYS A 144 2.30 5.18 22.48
CA LYS A 144 2.97 6.06 23.46
C LYS A 144 4.38 6.44 23.05
N ARG A 145 4.82 7.60 23.53
CA ARG A 145 6.25 7.93 23.59
C ARG A 145 6.91 7.11 24.70
N HIS A 146 7.99 6.45 24.36
CA HIS A 146 8.93 5.89 25.31
C HIS A 146 10.11 6.83 25.52
#